data_d1cee7862650c609cb0f1f91ecf75057
#
_entry.id   d1cee7862650c609cb0f1f91ecf75057
#
_cell.length_a   1.000
_cell.length_b   1.000
_cell.length_c   1.000
_cell.angle_alpha   90.00
_cell.angle_beta   90.00
_cell.angle_gamma   90.00
#
_symmetry.space_group_name_H-M   'P 1'
#
loop_
_entity.id
_entity.type
_entity.pdbx_description
1 polymer ?
#
loop_
_entity_poly.entity_id
_entity_poly.type
_entity_poly.pdbx_seq_one_letter_code
_entity_poly.pdbx_strand_id
1 'polypeptide(L)'
;MRERNRIAREIHDNVGHVLSRSILMTAACKTINKNDSLDPLLGSLEESLNGAMNSIRSSVHDLHDDAIDLEDAIKGLVKDFTFCPVNLTYDMSRQIPSEVKYSLISITKEGLSNVMRHSNADSVNILLREHPALYQLCIEDNGTPENEIPDIQTGSDSNKAKNISGGMGLSNIRDRAKALGGTVQITQENGFRIFVTIPKSVSN
;
A
#
# COMPACT_ATOMS: atom_id res chain seq x y z
N MET A 1 -24.77 -17.33 0.24
CA MET A 1 -23.98 -16.09 0.37
C MET A 1 -23.59 -15.75 1.82
N ARG A 2 -24.51 -15.71 2.80
CA ARG A 2 -24.18 -15.32 4.20
C ARG A 2 -23.16 -16.23 4.90
N GLU A 3 -23.22 -17.56 4.68
CA GLU A 3 -22.33 -18.54 5.31
C GLU A 3 -20.89 -18.45 4.79
N ARG A 4 -20.70 -18.30 3.48
CA ARG A 4 -19.37 -18.07 2.88
C ARG A 4 -18.67 -16.83 3.46
N ASN A 5 -19.42 -15.73 3.61
CA ASN A 5 -18.92 -14.48 4.17
C ASN A 5 -18.62 -14.59 5.67
N ARG A 6 -19.32 -15.44 6.41
CA ARG A 6 -19.05 -15.75 7.80
C ARG A 6 -17.73 -16.52 7.93
N ILE A 7 -17.59 -17.59 7.14
CA ILE A 7 -16.37 -18.42 7.12
C ILE A 7 -15.15 -17.59 6.71
N ALA A 8 -15.26 -16.75 5.69
CA ALA A 8 -14.18 -15.88 5.25
C ALA A 8 -13.70 -14.93 6.36
N ARG A 9 -14.62 -14.32 7.11
CA ARG A 9 -14.27 -13.48 8.28
C ARG A 9 -13.63 -14.30 9.39
N GLU A 10 -14.17 -15.46 9.69
CA GLU A 10 -13.65 -16.34 10.75
C GLU A 10 -12.23 -16.85 10.42
N ILE A 11 -11.94 -17.15 9.14
CA ILE A 11 -10.59 -17.49 8.68
C ILE A 11 -9.68 -16.28 8.81
N HIS A 12 -10.11 -15.08 8.35
CA HIS A 12 -9.32 -13.87 8.44
C HIS A 12 -8.97 -13.51 9.89
N ASP A 13 -9.95 -13.58 10.77
CA ASP A 13 -9.76 -13.22 12.18
C ASP A 13 -8.86 -14.25 12.91
N ASN A 14 -9.12 -15.54 12.75
CA ASN A 14 -8.37 -16.57 13.47
C ASN A 14 -6.98 -16.80 12.86
N VAL A 15 -6.92 -17.09 11.56
CA VAL A 15 -5.65 -17.46 10.91
C VAL A 15 -4.80 -16.22 10.64
N GLY A 16 -5.43 -15.09 10.26
CA GLY A 16 -4.75 -13.82 10.07
C GLY A 16 -4.07 -13.31 11.35
N HIS A 17 -4.73 -13.41 12.51
CA HIS A 17 -4.13 -13.06 13.80
C HIS A 17 -2.97 -13.97 14.19
N VAL A 18 -3.09 -15.29 13.98
CA VAL A 18 -2.01 -16.24 14.27
C VAL A 18 -0.79 -15.96 13.40
N LEU A 19 -0.98 -15.76 12.09
CA LEU A 19 0.11 -15.45 11.17
C LEU A 19 0.77 -14.10 11.48
N SER A 20 -0.01 -13.05 11.74
CA SER A 20 0.52 -11.73 12.13
C SER A 20 1.38 -11.82 13.38
N ARG A 21 0.92 -12.59 14.38
CA ARG A 21 1.69 -12.82 15.60
C ARG A 21 2.98 -13.60 15.33
N SER A 22 2.94 -14.61 14.46
CA SER A 22 4.12 -15.40 14.08
C SER A 22 5.14 -14.54 13.33
N ILE A 23 4.71 -13.66 12.43
CA ILE A 23 5.57 -12.70 11.73
C ILE A 23 6.27 -11.78 12.73
N LEU A 24 5.53 -11.21 13.68
CA LEU A 24 6.10 -10.34 14.72
C LEU A 24 7.11 -11.09 15.61
N MET A 25 6.81 -12.35 15.96
CA MET A 25 7.74 -13.19 16.75
C MET A 25 9.01 -13.49 15.93
N THR A 26 8.88 -13.81 14.65
CA THR A 26 10.03 -14.07 13.77
C THR A 26 10.90 -12.82 13.63
N ALA A 27 10.30 -11.65 13.44
CA ALA A 27 11.00 -10.37 13.39
C ALA A 27 11.73 -10.05 14.71
N ALA A 28 11.09 -10.32 15.86
CA ALA A 28 11.72 -10.17 17.16
C ALA A 28 12.91 -11.13 17.33
N CYS A 29 12.76 -12.40 16.95
CA CYS A 29 13.84 -13.38 16.96
C CYS A 29 15.03 -12.92 16.11
N LYS A 30 14.78 -12.38 14.92
CA LYS A 30 15.80 -11.85 14.02
C LYS A 30 16.55 -10.67 14.64
N THR A 31 15.85 -9.79 15.37
CA THR A 31 16.45 -8.62 16.03
C THR A 31 17.39 -9.02 17.19
N ILE A 32 17.06 -10.07 17.93
CA ILE A 32 17.89 -10.54 19.06
C ILE A 32 18.89 -11.64 18.68
N ASN A 33 18.82 -12.13 17.43
CA ASN A 33 19.72 -13.17 16.93
C ASN A 33 21.15 -12.63 16.88
N LYS A 34 22.10 -13.39 17.44
CA LYS A 34 23.54 -13.13 17.40
C LYS A 34 24.29 -14.19 16.59
N ASN A 35 23.58 -15.08 15.92
CA ASN A 35 24.16 -16.17 15.17
C ASN A 35 23.86 -15.99 13.68
N ASP A 36 24.86 -15.54 12.93
CA ASP A 36 24.77 -15.23 11.50
C ASP A 36 24.27 -16.43 10.65
N SER A 37 24.49 -17.66 11.14
CA SER A 37 24.02 -18.88 10.44
C SER A 37 22.49 -19.08 10.51
N LEU A 38 21.79 -18.43 11.45
CA LEU A 38 20.34 -18.50 11.57
C LEU A 38 19.62 -17.40 10.78
N ASP A 39 20.29 -16.35 10.38
CA ASP A 39 19.67 -15.23 9.66
C ASP A 39 19.00 -15.64 8.33
N PRO A 40 19.62 -16.50 7.50
CA PRO A 40 18.95 -16.97 6.28
C PRO A 40 17.69 -17.80 6.56
N LEU A 41 17.71 -18.60 7.65
CA LEU A 41 16.56 -19.42 8.05
C LEU A 41 15.40 -18.56 8.58
N LEU A 42 15.71 -17.57 9.40
CA LEU A 42 14.73 -16.60 9.89
C LEU A 42 14.14 -15.75 8.74
N GLY A 43 14.98 -15.37 7.78
CA GLY A 43 14.53 -14.68 6.57
C GLY A 43 13.57 -15.53 5.73
N SER A 44 13.91 -16.79 5.48
CA SER A 44 13.07 -17.75 4.75
C SER A 44 11.75 -18.03 5.47
N LEU A 45 11.77 -18.11 6.81
CA LEU A 45 10.57 -18.27 7.63
C LEU A 45 9.65 -17.04 7.51
N GLU A 46 10.23 -15.85 7.60
CA GLU A 46 9.51 -14.57 7.44
C GLU A 46 8.84 -14.49 6.06
N GLU A 47 9.57 -14.84 4.99
CA GLU A 47 9.02 -14.89 3.63
C GLU A 47 7.87 -15.90 3.50
N SER A 48 8.03 -17.10 4.08
CA SER A 48 7.00 -18.13 4.07
C SER A 48 5.73 -17.70 4.80
N LEU A 49 5.86 -17.06 5.95
CA LEU A 49 4.73 -16.54 6.72
C LEU A 49 4.03 -15.38 5.99
N ASN A 50 4.78 -14.48 5.37
CA ASN A 50 4.21 -13.41 4.56
C ASN A 50 3.51 -13.95 3.31
N GLY A 51 4.08 -14.97 2.66
CA GLY A 51 3.46 -15.70 1.54
C GLY A 51 2.14 -16.35 1.95
N ALA A 52 2.11 -17.05 3.10
CA ALA A 52 0.90 -17.66 3.64
C ALA A 52 -0.17 -16.61 3.98
N MET A 53 0.21 -15.48 4.58
CA MET A 53 -0.69 -14.37 4.86
C MET A 53 -1.32 -13.81 3.58
N ASN A 54 -0.51 -13.62 2.53
CA ASN A 54 -0.99 -13.12 1.25
C ASN A 54 -1.93 -14.14 0.56
N SER A 55 -1.61 -15.43 0.61
CA SER A 55 -2.46 -16.50 0.07
C SER A 55 -3.81 -16.58 0.78
N ILE A 56 -3.85 -16.43 2.10
CA ILE A 56 -5.09 -16.39 2.85
C ILE A 56 -5.89 -15.14 2.51
N ARG A 57 -5.25 -13.99 2.42
CA ARG A 57 -5.92 -12.76 1.98
C ARG A 57 -6.54 -12.94 0.60
N SER A 58 -5.81 -13.45 -0.38
CA SER A 58 -6.36 -13.73 -1.72
C SER A 58 -7.54 -14.70 -1.65
N SER A 59 -7.42 -15.82 -0.94
CA SER A 59 -8.49 -16.82 -0.84
C SER A 59 -9.74 -16.30 -0.15
N VAL A 60 -9.59 -15.43 0.85
CA VAL A 60 -10.72 -14.76 1.52
C VAL A 60 -11.31 -13.67 0.60
N HIS A 61 -10.50 -13.03 -0.23
CA HIS A 61 -10.94 -12.03 -1.20
C HIS A 61 -11.76 -12.63 -2.33
N ASP A 62 -11.35 -13.78 -2.89
CA ASP A 62 -12.12 -14.50 -3.93
C ASP A 62 -13.54 -14.88 -3.48
N LEU A 63 -13.74 -14.99 -2.16
CA LEU A 63 -15.06 -15.24 -1.56
C LEU A 63 -15.91 -13.97 -1.34
N HIS A 64 -15.32 -12.77 -1.49
CA HIS A 64 -15.94 -11.47 -1.22
C HIS A 64 -16.05 -10.56 -2.45
N ASP A 65 -15.73 -11.08 -3.63
CA ASP A 65 -15.48 -10.32 -4.86
C ASP A 65 -16.57 -9.32 -5.30
N ASP A 66 -17.84 -9.56 -4.92
CA ASP A 66 -18.97 -8.71 -5.32
C ASP A 66 -19.32 -7.59 -4.30
N ALA A 67 -18.60 -7.49 -3.16
CA ALA A 67 -19.09 -6.72 -2.01
C ALA A 67 -18.41 -5.36 -1.77
N ILE A 68 -17.20 -5.10 -2.31
CA ILE A 68 -16.51 -3.83 -2.04
C ILE A 68 -16.74 -2.84 -3.17
N ASP A 69 -17.42 -1.76 -2.85
CA ASP A 69 -17.45 -0.55 -3.65
C ASP A 69 -16.18 0.26 -3.35
N LEU A 70 -15.32 0.43 -4.38
CA LEU A 70 -14.06 1.15 -4.24
C LEU A 70 -14.30 2.62 -3.88
N GLU A 71 -15.31 3.24 -4.50
CA GLU A 71 -15.64 4.63 -4.26
C GLU A 71 -16.05 4.87 -2.81
N ASP A 72 -16.94 4.03 -2.29
CA ASP A 72 -17.40 4.11 -0.90
C ASP A 72 -16.24 3.85 0.09
N ALA A 73 -15.38 2.89 -0.20
CA ALA A 73 -14.22 2.59 0.64
C ALA A 73 -13.24 3.77 0.69
N ILE A 74 -12.92 4.39 -0.44
CA ILE A 74 -12.03 5.57 -0.50
C ILE A 74 -12.69 6.78 0.18
N LYS A 75 -13.98 7.03 -0.05
CA LYS A 75 -14.72 8.09 0.65
C LYS A 75 -14.73 7.88 2.16
N GLY A 76 -14.83 6.63 2.61
CA GLY A 76 -14.70 6.26 4.03
C GLY A 76 -13.34 6.66 4.61
N LEU A 77 -12.24 6.31 3.93
CA LEU A 77 -10.89 6.70 4.35
C LEU A 77 -10.71 8.22 4.41
N VAL A 78 -11.25 8.94 3.43
CA VAL A 78 -11.21 10.41 3.41
C VAL A 78 -12.03 11.02 4.55
N LYS A 79 -13.20 10.47 4.85
CA LYS A 79 -14.06 10.92 5.94
C LYS A 79 -13.41 10.72 7.32
N ASP A 80 -12.71 9.59 7.49
CA ASP A 80 -12.04 9.25 8.76
C ASP A 80 -10.70 9.99 8.94
N PHE A 81 -10.18 10.62 7.89
CA PHE A 81 -8.96 11.40 7.92
C PHE A 81 -9.26 12.82 8.40
N THR A 82 -8.81 13.15 9.62
CA THR A 82 -9.11 14.42 10.31
C THR A 82 -7.92 15.38 10.42
N PHE A 83 -6.75 15.00 9.87
CA PHE A 83 -5.53 15.78 10.01
C PHE A 83 -5.59 17.10 9.23
N CYS A 84 -6.01 17.07 7.97
CA CYS A 84 -6.24 18.24 7.12
C CYS A 84 -7.32 17.94 6.07
N PRO A 85 -7.86 18.94 5.36
CA PRO A 85 -8.81 18.74 4.25
C PRO A 85 -8.25 17.84 3.15
N VAL A 86 -9.10 16.96 2.61
CA VAL A 86 -8.77 16.08 1.48
C VAL A 86 -9.67 16.41 0.31
N ASN A 87 -9.07 16.73 -0.84
CA ASN A 87 -9.76 16.89 -2.12
C ASN A 87 -9.71 15.55 -2.88
N LEU A 88 -10.85 14.88 -2.98
CA LEU A 88 -10.96 13.61 -3.69
C LEU A 88 -11.53 13.81 -5.10
N THR A 89 -10.78 13.38 -6.11
CA THR A 89 -11.27 13.19 -7.48
C THR A 89 -11.34 11.72 -7.80
N TYR A 90 -12.55 11.22 -8.04
CA TYR A 90 -12.80 9.82 -8.36
C TYR A 90 -13.43 9.71 -9.75
N ASP A 91 -12.69 9.11 -10.69
CA ASP A 91 -13.07 8.93 -12.08
C ASP A 91 -12.71 7.50 -12.51
N MET A 92 -13.47 6.55 -11.94
CA MET A 92 -13.27 5.12 -12.19
C MET A 92 -14.61 4.42 -12.39
N SER A 93 -14.62 3.37 -13.20
CA SER A 93 -15.80 2.52 -13.41
C SER A 93 -16.09 1.65 -12.18
N ARG A 94 -17.27 1.03 -12.16
CA ARG A 94 -17.62 0.04 -11.13
C ARG A 94 -16.98 -1.32 -11.35
N GLN A 95 -16.58 -1.62 -12.59
CA GLN A 95 -16.03 -2.92 -13.00
C GLN A 95 -14.51 -2.95 -12.90
N ILE A 96 -13.99 -2.89 -11.68
CA ILE A 96 -12.56 -2.95 -11.39
C ILE A 96 -12.28 -4.30 -10.73
N PRO A 97 -11.22 -5.01 -11.14
CA PRO A 97 -10.80 -6.26 -10.50
C PRO A 97 -10.57 -6.06 -9.00
N SER A 98 -10.99 -7.01 -8.19
CA SER A 98 -10.92 -6.92 -6.73
C SER A 98 -9.51 -6.72 -6.21
N GLU A 99 -8.53 -7.39 -6.78
CA GLU A 99 -7.11 -7.20 -6.44
C GLU A 99 -6.66 -5.76 -6.61
N VAL A 100 -7.12 -5.10 -7.69
CA VAL A 100 -6.84 -3.68 -7.93
C VAL A 100 -7.54 -2.81 -6.89
N LYS A 101 -8.83 -3.06 -6.62
CA LYS A 101 -9.59 -2.32 -5.58
C LYS A 101 -8.86 -2.35 -4.23
N TYR A 102 -8.49 -3.55 -3.75
CA TYR A 102 -7.82 -3.72 -2.48
C TYR A 102 -6.44 -3.07 -2.44
N SER A 103 -5.69 -3.16 -3.53
CA SER A 103 -4.38 -2.51 -3.63
C SER A 103 -4.53 -0.99 -3.56
N LEU A 104 -5.46 -0.41 -4.30
CA LEU A 104 -5.72 1.04 -4.27
C LEU A 104 -6.19 1.52 -2.89
N ILE A 105 -7.10 0.79 -2.22
CA ILE A 105 -7.55 1.10 -0.85
C ILE A 105 -6.36 1.06 0.13
N SER A 106 -5.55 0.00 0.08
CA SER A 106 -4.40 -0.15 0.98
C SER A 106 -3.34 0.92 0.76
N ILE A 107 -3.05 1.26 -0.51
CA ILE A 107 -2.10 2.31 -0.86
C ILE A 107 -2.62 3.67 -0.41
N THR A 108 -3.91 3.95 -0.59
CA THR A 108 -4.53 5.21 -0.13
C THR A 108 -4.45 5.33 1.39
N LYS A 109 -4.76 4.25 2.13
CA LYS A 109 -4.65 4.22 3.59
C LYS A 109 -3.23 4.50 4.07
N GLU A 110 -2.24 3.86 3.45
CA GLU A 110 -0.83 4.06 3.77
C GLU A 110 -0.35 5.47 3.42
N GLY A 111 -0.76 6.00 2.26
CA GLY A 111 -0.47 7.37 1.85
C GLY A 111 -1.00 8.40 2.84
N LEU A 112 -2.26 8.29 3.25
CA LEU A 112 -2.86 9.16 4.27
C LEU A 112 -2.16 9.01 5.64
N SER A 113 -1.78 7.79 6.02
CA SER A 113 -0.99 7.55 7.24
C SER A 113 0.38 8.21 7.18
N ASN A 114 1.03 8.23 6.02
CA ASN A 114 2.32 8.90 5.84
C ASN A 114 2.18 10.42 5.96
N VAL A 115 1.14 11.01 5.37
CA VAL A 115 0.85 12.44 5.56
C VAL A 115 0.69 12.77 7.04
N MET A 116 -0.13 12.02 7.77
CA MET A 116 -0.40 12.28 9.19
C MET A 116 0.86 12.14 10.06
N ARG A 117 1.81 11.28 9.70
CA ARG A 117 3.01 11.01 10.51
C ARG A 117 4.22 11.85 10.14
N HIS A 118 4.30 12.30 8.88
CA HIS A 118 5.54 12.81 8.30
C HIS A 118 5.37 14.14 7.55
N SER A 119 4.15 14.71 7.53
CA SER A 119 3.89 15.96 6.84
C SER A 119 3.24 17.00 7.74
N ASN A 120 3.50 18.26 7.47
CA ASN A 120 2.83 19.42 8.05
C ASN A 120 1.83 20.03 7.05
N ALA A 121 1.27 19.21 6.17
CA ALA A 121 0.40 19.65 5.09
C ALA A 121 -0.89 20.31 5.60
N ASP A 122 -1.34 21.32 4.87
CA ASP A 122 -2.63 21.97 5.04
C ASP A 122 -3.73 21.33 4.20
N SER A 123 -3.36 20.55 3.18
CA SER A 123 -4.30 19.87 2.30
C SER A 123 -3.66 18.66 1.61
N VAL A 124 -4.52 17.69 1.26
CA VAL A 124 -4.17 16.50 0.47
C VAL A 124 -5.08 16.42 -0.74
N ASN A 125 -4.51 16.11 -1.89
CA ASN A 125 -5.23 15.80 -3.12
C ASN A 125 -5.12 14.29 -3.39
N ILE A 126 -6.25 13.63 -3.60
CA ILE A 126 -6.31 12.23 -4.01
C ILE A 126 -7.03 12.16 -5.35
N LEU A 127 -6.37 11.58 -6.35
CA LEU A 127 -6.92 11.34 -7.67
C LEU A 127 -6.90 9.86 -7.97
N LEU A 128 -8.07 9.27 -8.18
CA LEU A 128 -8.21 7.95 -8.79
C LEU A 128 -8.81 8.12 -10.18
N ARG A 129 -8.15 7.59 -11.19
CA ARG A 129 -8.61 7.66 -12.58
C ARG A 129 -8.39 6.36 -13.32
N GLU A 130 -9.40 6.00 -14.09
CA GLU A 130 -9.33 4.87 -15.01
C GLU A 130 -9.01 5.37 -16.42
N HIS A 131 -7.94 4.82 -16.98
CA HIS A 131 -7.57 5.04 -18.38
C HIS A 131 -7.88 3.78 -19.21
N PRO A 132 -7.89 3.86 -20.54
CA PRO A 132 -8.13 2.68 -21.39
C PRO A 132 -7.20 1.50 -21.09
N ALA A 133 -5.94 1.75 -20.75
CA ALA A 133 -4.90 0.72 -20.57
C ALA A 133 -4.43 0.54 -19.11
N LEU A 134 -4.81 1.43 -18.18
CA LEU A 134 -4.30 1.39 -16.82
C LEU A 134 -5.24 2.07 -15.82
N TYR A 135 -5.04 1.76 -14.54
CA TYR A 135 -5.58 2.48 -13.40
C TYR A 135 -4.51 3.40 -12.82
N GLN A 136 -4.89 4.59 -12.44
CA GLN A 136 -4.01 5.60 -11.85
C GLN A 136 -4.50 5.98 -10.47
N LEU A 137 -3.57 6.06 -9.51
CA LEU A 137 -3.76 6.69 -8.21
C LEU A 137 -2.67 7.72 -8.01
N CYS A 138 -3.05 8.93 -7.61
CA CYS A 138 -2.14 9.97 -7.18
C CYS A 138 -2.57 10.47 -5.81
N ILE A 139 -1.65 10.51 -4.86
CA ILE A 139 -1.82 11.10 -3.53
C ILE A 139 -0.75 12.16 -3.40
N GLU A 140 -1.14 13.38 -3.15
CA GLU A 140 -0.24 14.54 -3.09
C GLU A 140 -0.64 15.43 -1.91
N ASP A 141 0.29 15.76 -1.07
CA ASP A 141 0.15 16.75 -0.02
C ASP A 141 0.99 18.01 -0.32
N ASN A 142 0.66 19.12 0.31
CA ASN A 142 1.35 20.39 0.13
C ASN A 142 2.30 20.70 1.30
N GLY A 143 2.64 19.71 2.12
CA GLY A 143 3.51 19.89 3.27
C GLY A 143 4.98 19.99 2.89
N THR A 144 5.75 20.57 3.79
CA THR A 144 7.21 20.49 3.73
C THR A 144 7.68 19.31 4.59
N PRO A 145 8.64 18.52 4.14
CA PRO A 145 9.18 17.43 4.94
C PRO A 145 9.84 17.97 6.20
N GLU A 146 9.47 17.45 7.38
CA GLU A 146 10.09 17.84 8.65
C GLU A 146 11.58 17.45 8.77
N ASN A 147 12.03 16.51 7.95
CA ASN A 147 13.43 16.10 7.88
C ASN A 147 13.86 16.08 6.42
N GLU A 148 14.79 16.94 6.06
CA GLU A 148 15.64 16.73 4.89
C GLU A 148 16.33 15.38 5.07
N ILE A 149 15.97 14.39 4.23
CA ILE A 149 16.72 13.14 4.17
C ILE A 149 18.14 13.53 3.77
N PRO A 150 19.18 13.21 4.58
CA PRO A 150 20.55 13.67 4.30
C PRO A 150 20.93 13.33 2.86
N ASP A 151 21.41 14.32 2.14
CA ASP A 151 21.95 14.20 0.79
C ASP A 151 22.99 13.09 0.77
N ILE A 152 22.64 11.93 0.24
CA ILE A 152 23.64 10.99 -0.25
C ILE A 152 24.09 11.58 -1.57
N GLN A 153 25.30 12.17 -1.53
CA GLN A 153 26.01 12.73 -2.67
C GLN A 153 25.94 11.79 -3.87
N THR A 154 25.15 12.14 -4.87
CA THR A 154 25.27 11.60 -6.22
C THR A 154 25.33 12.76 -7.20
N GLY A 155 26.41 12.70 -8.00
CA GLY A 155 26.85 13.74 -8.90
C GLY A 155 25.78 14.32 -9.82
N SER A 156 26.06 15.55 -10.17
CA SER A 156 25.44 16.43 -11.15
C SER A 156 24.74 15.72 -12.31
N ASP A 157 23.41 15.66 -12.23
CA ASP A 157 22.53 15.66 -13.40
C ASP A 157 21.14 16.19 -12.98
N SER A 158 20.86 17.39 -13.40
CA SER A 158 19.75 18.26 -13.00
C SER A 158 18.42 17.93 -13.68
N ASN A 159 18.00 16.68 -13.79
CA ASN A 159 16.68 16.29 -14.30
C ASN A 159 16.19 14.90 -13.87
N LYS A 160 16.59 14.39 -12.70
CA LYS A 160 16.01 13.14 -12.15
C LYS A 160 15.24 13.47 -10.87
N ALA A 161 13.93 13.29 -10.92
CA ALA A 161 13.08 13.21 -9.73
C ALA A 161 13.76 12.29 -8.70
N LYS A 162 14.08 12.80 -7.49
CA LYS A 162 14.75 12.05 -6.42
C LYS A 162 13.87 10.86 -6.02
N ASN A 163 14.28 9.65 -6.36
CA ASN A 163 13.62 8.42 -5.87
C ASN A 163 13.94 8.26 -4.38
N ILE A 164 12.95 8.46 -3.54
CA ILE A 164 13.08 8.34 -2.09
C ILE A 164 13.11 6.86 -1.70
N SER A 165 14.23 6.41 -1.12
CA SER A 165 14.33 5.13 -0.42
C SER A 165 13.62 5.25 0.91
N GLY A 166 12.36 4.85 1.00
CA GLY A 166 11.54 5.05 2.18
C GLY A 166 11.47 3.82 3.09
N GLY A 167 11.02 4.03 4.34
CA GLY A 167 10.76 2.99 5.32
C GLY A 167 9.73 1.93 4.87
N MET A 168 9.39 0.99 5.76
CA MET A 168 8.52 -0.18 5.48
C MET A 168 7.20 0.18 4.76
N GLY A 169 6.59 1.32 5.05
CA GLY A 169 5.34 1.77 4.42
C GLY A 169 5.48 1.99 2.91
N LEU A 170 6.53 2.69 2.49
CA LEU A 170 6.78 2.95 1.07
C LEU A 170 7.23 1.70 0.31
N SER A 171 7.93 0.76 0.96
CA SER A 171 8.21 -0.56 0.40
C SER A 171 6.92 -1.32 0.14
N ASN A 172 6.01 -1.38 1.10
CA ASN A 172 4.72 -2.04 0.97
C ASN A 172 3.88 -1.48 -0.19
N ILE A 173 3.92 -0.15 -0.42
CA ILE A 173 3.25 0.47 -1.57
C ILE A 173 3.85 -0.02 -2.88
N ARG A 174 5.19 -0.07 -2.99
CA ARG A 174 5.88 -0.55 -4.20
C ARG A 174 5.60 -2.02 -4.46
N ASP A 175 5.66 -2.86 -3.44
CA ASP A 175 5.44 -4.30 -3.55
C ASP A 175 4.01 -4.62 -4.00
N ARG A 176 3.01 -3.90 -3.47
CA ARG A 176 1.61 -4.05 -3.89
C ARG A 176 1.38 -3.65 -5.34
N ALA A 177 1.91 -2.53 -5.78
CA ALA A 177 1.79 -2.11 -7.17
C ALA A 177 2.51 -3.09 -8.11
N LYS A 178 3.72 -3.52 -7.73
CA LYS A 178 4.52 -4.47 -8.50
C LYS A 178 3.85 -5.83 -8.64
N ALA A 179 3.17 -6.33 -7.61
CA ALA A 179 2.41 -7.57 -7.65
C ALA A 179 1.32 -7.57 -8.74
N LEU A 180 0.82 -6.39 -9.13
CA LEU A 180 -0.15 -6.18 -10.21
C LEU A 180 0.50 -5.69 -11.51
N GLY A 181 1.81 -5.85 -11.66
CA GLY A 181 2.54 -5.35 -12.83
C GLY A 181 2.62 -3.83 -12.93
N GLY A 182 2.27 -3.12 -11.85
CA GLY A 182 2.24 -1.67 -11.79
C GLY A 182 3.57 -1.03 -11.43
N THR A 183 3.58 0.30 -11.45
CA THR A 183 4.73 1.13 -11.09
C THR A 183 4.38 2.16 -10.04
N VAL A 184 5.37 2.58 -9.25
CA VAL A 184 5.23 3.63 -8.24
C VAL A 184 6.34 4.65 -8.41
N GLN A 185 5.96 5.91 -8.50
CA GLN A 185 6.87 7.05 -8.43
C GLN A 185 6.56 7.84 -7.16
N ILE A 186 7.60 8.15 -6.40
CA ILE A 186 7.51 8.94 -5.17
C ILE A 186 8.42 10.14 -5.33
N THR A 187 7.86 11.33 -5.22
CA THR A 187 8.59 12.59 -5.36
C THR A 187 8.33 13.50 -4.18
N GLN A 188 9.26 14.41 -3.93
CA GLN A 188 9.26 15.34 -2.82
C GLN A 188 9.88 16.66 -3.31
N GLU A 189 9.08 17.47 -3.99
CA GLU A 189 9.53 18.77 -4.52
C GLU A 189 8.78 19.93 -3.85
N ASN A 190 7.47 19.98 -3.97
CA ASN A 190 6.58 20.97 -3.36
C ASN A 190 5.50 20.29 -2.51
N GLY A 191 5.89 19.34 -1.67
CA GLY A 191 5.05 18.40 -0.98
C GLY A 191 5.50 16.97 -1.24
N PHE A 192 4.79 16.01 -0.68
CA PHE A 192 5.07 14.58 -0.90
C PHE A 192 4.03 14.01 -1.85
N ARG A 193 4.48 13.33 -2.91
CA ARG A 193 3.62 12.76 -3.93
C ARG A 193 3.90 11.29 -4.14
N ILE A 194 2.84 10.49 -4.07
CA ILE A 194 2.83 9.08 -4.45
C ILE A 194 2.01 8.96 -5.73
N PHE A 195 2.64 8.51 -6.81
CA PHE A 195 1.99 8.27 -8.09
C PHE A 195 2.09 6.80 -8.45
N VAL A 196 0.95 6.14 -8.63
CA VAL A 196 0.84 4.71 -8.89
C VAL A 196 0.11 4.47 -10.19
N THR A 197 0.63 3.57 -11.00
CA THR A 197 -0.07 3.05 -12.18
C THR A 197 -0.16 1.52 -12.10
N ILE A 198 -1.31 0.96 -12.43
CA ILE A 198 -1.55 -0.48 -12.51
C ILE A 198 -2.10 -0.78 -13.91
N PRO A 199 -1.42 -1.58 -14.74
CA PRO A 199 -1.90 -1.92 -16.07
C PRO A 199 -3.19 -2.74 -15.98
N LYS A 200 -4.10 -2.51 -16.92
CA LYS A 200 -5.23 -3.42 -17.11
C LYS A 200 -4.70 -4.70 -17.75
N SER A 201 -5.01 -5.85 -17.16
CA SER A 201 -4.75 -7.12 -17.80
C SER A 201 -5.49 -7.13 -19.14
N VAL A 202 -4.78 -7.31 -20.22
CA VAL A 202 -5.41 -7.57 -21.52
C VAL A 202 -6.03 -8.95 -21.38
N SER A 203 -7.38 -8.99 -21.22
CA SER A 203 -8.11 -10.25 -21.32
C SER A 203 -7.89 -10.78 -22.75
N ASN A 204 -7.08 -11.80 -22.88
CA ASN A 204 -6.97 -12.60 -24.10
C ASN A 204 -8.21 -13.48 -24.22
#